data_18929fb243592fad3077b9093c2c79ab
#
_entry.id   18929fb243592fad3077b9093c2c79ab
#
_cell.length_a   1.000
_cell.length_b   1.000
_cell.length_c   1.000
_cell.angle_alpha   90.00
_cell.angle_beta   90.00
_cell.angle_gamma   90.00
#
_symmetry.space_group_name_H-M   'P 1'
#
loop_
_entity.id
_entity.type
_entity.pdbx_description
1 polymer ?
#
loop_
_entity_poly.entity_id
_entity_poly.type
_entity_poly.pdbx_seq_one_letter_code
_entity_poly.pdbx_strand_id
1 'polypeptide(L)'
;MEYIKSQNKEEYKEEMAELYYKGPQLIKNPKAEIKSFYGVTIAGLILAGIGLFLATYGLVNTLIKQQLNGSAVVFFVVIYVFFIIIGLFSILLYSARKRIINHPDNDVHFDCDKEGLKYITSQGERKTYWDNYQAIRAFEYTMVFIPKDRKGMYLLAPIENLQNVTAFLEENGISIDVIR
;
A
#
# COMPACT_ATOMS: atom_id res chain seq x y z
N MET A 1 -8.24 11.79 -23.93
CA MET A 1 -8.21 12.61 -22.67
C MET A 1 -6.75 12.97 -22.39
N GLU A 2 -6.46 14.21 -22.00
CA GLU A 2 -5.09 14.61 -21.64
C GLU A 2 -4.71 14.09 -20.26
N TYR A 3 -3.58 13.40 -20.14
CA TYR A 3 -3.05 12.91 -18.88
C TYR A 3 -2.25 13.98 -18.16
N ILE A 4 -2.58 14.25 -16.90
CA ILE A 4 -1.89 15.22 -16.05
C ILE A 4 -1.00 14.45 -15.06
N LYS A 5 0.30 14.79 -15.03
CA LYS A 5 1.23 14.30 -14.02
C LYS A 5 0.96 14.95 -12.67
N SER A 6 1.19 14.20 -11.58
CA SER A 6 1.04 14.77 -10.24
C SER A 6 2.01 15.93 -10.02
N GLN A 7 1.46 17.03 -9.50
CA GLN A 7 2.25 18.19 -9.06
C GLN A 7 2.96 17.90 -7.71
N ASN A 8 2.31 17.10 -6.84
CA ASN A 8 2.82 16.68 -5.54
C ASN A 8 3.42 15.27 -5.64
N LYS A 9 4.52 15.14 -6.38
CA LYS A 9 5.07 13.84 -6.79
C LYS A 9 5.45 12.93 -5.63
N GLU A 10 6.00 13.46 -4.55
CA GLU A 10 6.43 12.64 -3.40
C GLU A 10 5.23 12.16 -2.58
N GLU A 11 4.29 13.06 -2.27
CA GLU A 11 3.05 12.75 -1.56
C GLU A 11 2.20 11.75 -2.33
N TYR A 12 2.08 11.95 -3.66
CA TYR A 12 1.41 10.99 -4.55
C TYR A 12 2.04 9.59 -4.47
N LYS A 13 3.38 9.48 -4.54
CA LYS A 13 4.06 8.19 -4.47
C LYS A 13 3.88 7.51 -3.12
N GLU A 14 3.91 8.28 -2.04
CA GLU A 14 3.70 7.77 -0.70
C GLU A 14 2.28 7.23 -0.53
N GLU A 15 1.27 8.01 -0.92
CA GLU A 15 -0.13 7.58 -0.87
C GLU A 15 -0.40 6.40 -1.80
N MET A 16 0.14 6.42 -3.02
CA MET A 16 0.05 5.31 -3.97
C MET A 16 0.64 4.02 -3.37
N ALA A 17 1.79 4.09 -2.70
CA ALA A 17 2.41 2.92 -2.08
C ALA A 17 1.55 2.34 -0.94
N GLU A 18 0.86 3.18 -0.17
CA GLU A 18 -0.09 2.73 0.84
C GLU A 18 -1.33 2.08 0.21
N LEU A 19 -1.92 2.71 -0.80
CA LEU A 19 -3.11 2.24 -1.48
C LEU A 19 -2.89 0.94 -2.25
N TYR A 20 -1.67 0.73 -2.79
CA TYR A 20 -1.33 -0.49 -3.50
C TYR A 20 -1.60 -1.76 -2.67
N TYR A 21 -1.24 -1.75 -1.38
CA TYR A 21 -1.49 -2.88 -0.48
C TYR A 21 -2.94 -2.98 0.00
N LYS A 22 -3.74 -1.94 -0.18
CA LYS A 22 -5.15 -1.89 0.22
C LYS A 22 -6.12 -2.29 -0.89
N GLY A 23 -5.61 -2.59 -2.08
CA GLY A 23 -6.42 -3.04 -3.21
C GLY A 23 -7.44 -4.12 -2.85
N PRO A 24 -7.06 -5.24 -2.21
CA PRO A 24 -8.01 -6.30 -1.85
C PRO A 24 -9.11 -5.84 -0.87
N GLN A 25 -8.83 -4.85 -0.02
CA GLN A 25 -9.81 -4.27 0.89
C GLN A 25 -10.78 -3.35 0.15
N LEU A 26 -10.27 -2.50 -0.74
CA LEU A 26 -11.07 -1.57 -1.54
C LEU A 26 -11.96 -2.31 -2.55
N ILE A 27 -11.49 -3.42 -3.12
CA ILE A 27 -12.30 -4.25 -4.02
C ILE A 27 -13.50 -4.84 -3.28
N LYS A 28 -13.36 -5.21 -2.00
CA LYS A 28 -14.47 -5.71 -1.18
C LYS A 28 -15.42 -4.62 -0.72
N ASN A 29 -14.86 -3.47 -0.36
CA ASN A 29 -15.62 -2.32 0.11
C ASN A 29 -14.95 -1.03 -0.37
N PRO A 30 -15.43 -0.44 -1.50
CA PRO A 30 -14.87 0.79 -2.04
C PRO A 30 -14.87 1.98 -1.08
N LYS A 31 -15.76 1.98 -0.07
CA LYS A 31 -15.89 3.02 0.94
C LYS A 31 -15.11 2.72 2.23
N ALA A 32 -14.32 1.63 2.27
CA ALA A 32 -13.56 1.26 3.46
C ALA A 32 -12.60 2.37 3.90
N GLU A 33 -12.54 2.63 5.20
CA GLU A 33 -11.55 3.53 5.79
C GLU A 33 -10.13 2.95 5.60
N ILE A 34 -9.23 3.75 5.05
CA ILE A 34 -7.83 3.36 4.84
C ILE A 34 -6.99 3.96 5.95
N LYS A 35 -6.48 3.09 6.82
CA LYS A 35 -5.52 3.49 7.86
C LYS A 35 -4.09 3.36 7.34
N SER A 36 -3.25 4.34 7.63
CA SER A 36 -1.84 4.32 7.24
C SER A 36 -1.14 3.06 7.74
N PHE A 37 -0.42 2.41 6.84
CA PHE A 37 0.36 1.22 7.13
C PHE A 37 1.78 1.55 7.60
N TYR A 38 2.24 2.75 7.27
CA TYR A 38 3.60 3.22 7.59
C TYR A 38 3.82 3.35 9.09
N GLY A 39 2.87 3.93 9.80
CA GLY A 39 2.93 4.06 11.26
C GLY A 39 3.05 2.71 11.97
N VAL A 40 2.33 1.69 11.50
CA VAL A 40 2.40 0.32 12.05
C VAL A 40 3.79 -0.30 11.82
N THR A 41 4.39 -0.06 10.65
CA THR A 41 5.71 -0.59 10.30
C THR A 41 6.80 0.02 11.18
N ILE A 42 6.79 1.33 11.38
CA ILE A 42 7.74 2.02 12.27
C ILE A 42 7.55 1.58 13.73
N ALA A 43 6.31 1.53 14.20
CA ALA A 43 6.00 1.05 15.55
C ALA A 43 6.52 -0.38 15.78
N GLY A 44 6.38 -1.26 14.78
CA GLY A 44 6.91 -2.61 14.82
C GLY A 44 8.44 -2.66 14.94
N LEU A 45 9.16 -1.80 14.22
CA LEU A 45 10.63 -1.71 14.32
C LEU A 45 11.07 -1.21 15.70
N ILE A 46 10.41 -0.17 16.22
CA ILE A 46 10.69 0.38 17.55
C ILE A 46 10.42 -0.69 18.63
N LEU A 47 9.28 -1.36 18.54
CA LEU A 47 8.91 -2.43 19.48
C LEU A 47 9.91 -3.59 19.46
N ALA A 48 10.33 -4.01 18.28
CA ALA A 48 11.34 -5.07 18.13
C ALA A 48 12.68 -4.64 18.76
N GLY A 49 13.14 -3.41 18.50
CA GLY A 49 14.38 -2.87 19.07
C GLY A 49 14.35 -2.79 20.60
N ILE A 50 13.28 -2.22 21.17
CA ILE A 50 13.10 -2.12 22.63
C ILE A 50 12.99 -3.52 23.24
N GLY A 51 12.21 -4.41 22.62
CA GLY A 51 12.02 -5.77 23.11
C GLY A 51 13.32 -6.58 23.14
N LEU A 52 14.14 -6.51 22.10
CA LEU A 52 15.46 -7.15 22.07
C LEU A 52 16.41 -6.56 23.11
N PHE A 53 16.40 -5.24 23.30
CA PHE A 53 17.21 -4.59 24.34
C PHE A 53 16.83 -5.07 25.73
N LEU A 54 15.53 -5.08 26.07
CA LEU A 54 15.04 -5.53 27.37
C LEU A 54 15.29 -7.03 27.61
N ALA A 55 15.14 -7.86 26.58
CA ALA A 55 15.47 -9.29 26.65
C ALA A 55 16.95 -9.50 26.93
N THR A 56 17.83 -8.76 26.26
CA THR A 56 19.27 -8.81 26.48
C THR A 56 19.63 -8.38 27.90
N TYR A 57 19.07 -7.27 28.38
CA TYR A 57 19.27 -6.78 29.74
C TYR A 57 18.83 -7.82 30.78
N GLY A 58 17.64 -8.40 30.60
CA GLY A 58 17.10 -9.45 31.47
C GLY A 58 17.98 -10.69 31.50
N LEU A 59 18.46 -11.15 30.34
CA LEU A 59 19.36 -12.30 30.23
C LEU A 59 20.69 -12.05 30.97
N VAL A 60 21.32 -10.89 30.75
CA VAL A 60 22.57 -10.51 31.44
C VAL A 60 22.36 -10.46 32.94
N ASN A 61 21.27 -9.87 33.43
CA ASN A 61 20.99 -9.81 34.88
C ASN A 61 20.78 -11.21 35.51
N THR A 62 20.10 -12.11 34.75
CA THR A 62 19.89 -13.50 35.18
C THR A 62 21.22 -14.28 35.24
N LEU A 63 22.12 -14.06 34.29
CA LEU A 63 23.48 -14.63 34.30
C LEU A 63 24.31 -14.14 35.47
N ILE A 64 24.32 -12.82 35.74
CA ILE A 64 25.04 -12.22 36.85
C ILE A 64 24.57 -12.80 38.20
N LYS A 65 23.24 -13.01 38.34
CA LYS A 65 22.67 -13.59 39.56
C LYS A 65 22.80 -15.12 39.66
N GLN A 66 23.44 -15.76 38.69
CA GLN A 66 23.59 -17.22 38.59
C GLN A 66 22.24 -17.98 38.66
N GLN A 67 21.16 -17.35 38.19
CA GLN A 67 19.80 -17.90 38.20
C GLN A 67 19.41 -18.53 36.87
N LEU A 68 20.37 -18.70 35.97
CA LEU A 68 20.09 -19.27 34.62
C LEU A 68 19.86 -20.79 34.77
N ASN A 69 18.61 -21.20 34.59
CA ASN A 69 18.21 -22.59 34.53
C ASN A 69 17.59 -22.90 33.14
N GLY A 70 17.28 -24.17 32.88
CA GLY A 70 16.73 -24.57 31.56
C GLY A 70 15.46 -23.85 31.16
N SER A 71 14.57 -23.56 32.11
CA SER A 71 13.33 -22.82 31.83
C SER A 71 13.58 -21.34 31.48
N ALA A 72 14.53 -20.71 32.16
CA ALA A 72 14.94 -19.33 31.85
C ALA A 72 15.56 -19.23 30.45
N VAL A 73 16.41 -20.22 30.07
CA VAL A 73 16.95 -20.27 28.70
C VAL A 73 15.84 -20.35 27.65
N VAL A 74 14.91 -21.28 27.82
CA VAL A 74 13.76 -21.41 26.89
C VAL A 74 12.98 -20.12 26.80
N PHE A 75 12.67 -19.48 27.91
CA PHE A 75 11.96 -18.21 27.99
C PHE A 75 12.65 -17.12 27.16
N PHE A 76 13.97 -16.92 27.35
CA PHE A 76 14.70 -15.91 26.58
C PHE A 76 14.75 -16.24 25.09
N VAL A 77 14.96 -17.52 24.72
CA VAL A 77 14.94 -17.94 23.31
C VAL A 77 13.60 -17.59 22.65
N VAL A 78 12.47 -17.90 23.30
CA VAL A 78 11.13 -17.56 22.78
C VAL A 78 10.96 -16.06 22.58
N ILE A 79 11.37 -15.24 23.55
CA ILE A 79 11.29 -13.78 23.46
C ILE A 79 12.17 -13.26 22.31
N TYR A 80 13.40 -13.71 22.17
CA TYR A 80 14.26 -13.30 21.07
C TYR A 80 13.65 -13.65 19.70
N VAL A 81 13.20 -14.89 19.53
CA VAL A 81 12.55 -15.32 18.28
C VAL A 81 11.34 -14.47 17.96
N PHE A 82 10.51 -14.17 18.96
CA PHE A 82 9.31 -13.32 18.77
C PHE A 82 9.68 -11.91 18.26
N PHE A 83 10.62 -11.22 18.91
CA PHE A 83 11.00 -9.87 18.50
C PHE A 83 11.79 -9.85 17.18
N ILE A 84 12.58 -10.89 16.89
CA ILE A 84 13.25 -11.03 15.60
C ILE A 84 12.21 -11.17 14.47
N ILE A 85 11.17 -11.98 14.66
CA ILE A 85 10.09 -12.15 13.68
C ILE A 85 9.39 -10.81 13.43
N ILE A 86 9.03 -10.06 14.47
CA ILE A 86 8.42 -8.74 14.34
C ILE A 86 9.33 -7.79 13.56
N GLY A 87 10.61 -7.74 13.91
CA GLY A 87 11.60 -6.89 13.24
C GLY A 87 11.76 -7.24 11.77
N LEU A 88 11.93 -8.51 11.43
CA LEU A 88 12.06 -8.98 10.05
C LEU A 88 10.81 -8.67 9.23
N PHE A 89 9.62 -8.91 9.78
CA PHE A 89 8.36 -8.60 9.11
C PHE A 89 8.23 -7.09 8.81
N SER A 90 8.57 -6.25 9.80
CA SER A 90 8.56 -4.79 9.64
C SER A 90 9.58 -4.32 8.59
N ILE A 91 10.78 -4.91 8.54
CA ILE A 91 11.80 -4.60 7.51
C ILE A 91 11.31 -5.00 6.12
N LEU A 92 10.68 -6.17 5.99
CA LEU A 92 10.13 -6.64 4.72
C LEU A 92 9.05 -5.69 4.20
N LEU A 93 8.13 -5.25 5.06
CA LEU A 93 7.09 -4.29 4.71
C LEU A 93 7.67 -2.93 4.30
N TYR A 94 8.64 -2.43 5.06
CA TYR A 94 9.33 -1.18 4.74
C TYR A 94 10.05 -1.26 3.38
N SER A 95 10.78 -2.35 3.14
CA SER A 95 11.49 -2.57 1.88
C SER A 95 10.54 -2.70 0.69
N ALA A 96 9.43 -3.39 0.88
CA ALA A 96 8.40 -3.52 -0.16
C ALA A 96 7.76 -2.16 -0.50
N ARG A 97 7.43 -1.33 0.52
CA ARG A 97 6.96 0.04 0.31
C ARG A 97 7.98 0.87 -0.47
N LYS A 98 9.26 0.84 -0.06
CA LYS A 98 10.33 1.58 -0.74
C LYS A 98 10.51 1.16 -2.21
N ARG A 99 10.31 -0.13 -2.52
CA ARG A 99 10.33 -0.60 -3.93
C ARG A 99 9.23 0.04 -4.75
N ILE A 100 8.00 0.18 -4.21
CA ILE A 100 6.90 0.82 -4.92
C ILE A 100 7.21 2.30 -5.14
N ILE A 101 7.64 3.03 -4.10
CA ILE A 101 7.97 4.46 -4.20
C ILE A 101 9.05 4.73 -5.24
N ASN A 102 10.06 3.86 -5.33
CA ASN A 102 11.21 4.02 -6.22
C ASN A 102 11.04 3.33 -7.58
N HIS A 103 9.86 2.75 -7.87
CA HIS A 103 9.65 2.07 -9.15
C HIS A 103 9.63 3.09 -10.30
N PRO A 104 10.37 2.85 -11.40
CA PRO A 104 10.44 3.78 -12.52
C PRO A 104 9.09 3.97 -13.25
N ASP A 105 8.20 2.99 -13.18
CA ASP A 105 6.88 3.01 -13.80
C ASP A 105 5.79 3.70 -12.95
N ASN A 106 6.16 4.47 -11.92
CA ASN A 106 5.19 5.21 -11.11
C ASN A 106 4.46 6.31 -11.88
N ASP A 107 4.98 6.75 -13.02
CA ASP A 107 4.30 7.65 -13.96
C ASP A 107 3.51 6.81 -14.98
N VAL A 108 2.46 6.16 -14.50
CA VAL A 108 1.57 5.40 -15.36
C VAL A 108 0.75 6.34 -16.22
N HIS A 109 0.92 6.24 -17.53
CA HIS A 109 0.03 6.88 -18.49
C HIS A 109 -1.19 6.00 -18.73
N PHE A 110 -2.36 6.60 -18.67
CA PHE A 110 -3.58 5.95 -19.10
C PHE A 110 -4.32 6.85 -20.10
N ASP A 111 -5.04 6.23 -21.01
CA ASP A 111 -5.91 6.90 -21.95
C ASP A 111 -7.32 6.34 -21.83
N CYS A 112 -8.33 7.22 -21.91
CA CYS A 112 -9.72 6.85 -21.81
C CYS A 112 -10.35 6.86 -23.19
N ASP A 113 -10.95 5.74 -23.60
CA ASP A 113 -11.83 5.65 -24.77
C ASP A 113 -13.26 5.25 -24.36
N LYS A 114 -14.20 5.22 -25.30
CA LYS A 114 -15.61 4.89 -25.02
C LYS A 114 -15.81 3.48 -24.46
N GLU A 115 -14.90 2.57 -24.75
CA GLU A 115 -15.00 1.17 -24.32
C GLU A 115 -14.33 0.93 -22.97
N GLY A 116 -13.28 1.69 -22.65
CA GLY A 116 -12.53 1.42 -21.45
C GLY A 116 -11.31 2.32 -21.23
N LEU A 117 -10.46 1.85 -20.40
CA LEU A 117 -9.23 2.48 -19.96
C LEU A 117 -8.03 1.72 -20.55
N LYS A 118 -7.23 2.43 -21.30
CA LYS A 118 -5.99 1.95 -21.88
C LYS A 118 -4.82 2.39 -21.00
N TYR A 119 -4.10 1.43 -20.51
CA TYR A 119 -3.01 1.61 -19.57
C TYR A 119 -1.67 1.35 -20.27
N ILE A 120 -0.77 2.31 -20.21
CA ILE A 120 0.51 2.30 -20.91
C ILE A 120 1.64 2.25 -19.89
N THR A 121 2.45 1.19 -19.94
CA THR A 121 3.66 1.01 -19.12
C THR A 121 4.88 0.80 -19.98
N SER A 122 6.06 0.80 -19.37
CA SER A 122 7.31 0.39 -20.01
C SER A 122 7.28 -1.05 -20.55
N GLN A 123 6.38 -1.90 -20.02
CA GLN A 123 6.21 -3.30 -20.43
C GLN A 123 5.17 -3.51 -21.53
N GLY A 124 4.49 -2.45 -21.96
CA GLY A 124 3.46 -2.49 -23.01
C GLY A 124 2.13 -1.89 -22.60
N GLU A 125 1.15 -2.06 -23.47
CA GLU A 125 -0.19 -1.53 -23.31
C GLU A 125 -1.14 -2.63 -22.83
N ARG A 126 -2.06 -2.25 -21.93
CA ARG A 126 -3.18 -3.10 -21.51
C ARG A 126 -4.46 -2.30 -21.58
N LYS A 127 -5.55 -2.91 -22.06
CA LYS A 127 -6.88 -2.32 -22.09
C LYS A 127 -7.79 -3.04 -21.09
N THR A 128 -8.58 -2.28 -20.38
CA THR A 128 -9.65 -2.79 -19.51
C THR A 128 -10.92 -2.03 -19.78
N TYR A 129 -12.08 -2.71 -19.76
CA TYR A 129 -13.36 -2.14 -20.10
C TYR A 129 -14.00 -1.47 -18.88
N TRP A 130 -14.79 -0.41 -19.11
CA TRP A 130 -15.50 0.30 -18.04
C TRP A 130 -16.38 -0.61 -17.19
N ASP A 131 -16.99 -1.62 -17.81
CA ASP A 131 -17.85 -2.59 -17.13
C ASP A 131 -17.12 -3.42 -16.08
N ASN A 132 -15.80 -3.46 -16.10
CA ASN A 132 -15.00 -4.17 -15.11
C ASN A 132 -14.78 -3.35 -13.82
N TYR A 133 -15.14 -2.07 -13.82
CA TYR A 133 -14.99 -1.20 -12.67
C TYR A 133 -16.29 -1.04 -11.88
N GLN A 134 -16.20 -1.02 -10.56
CA GLN A 134 -17.32 -0.75 -9.67
C GLN A 134 -17.33 0.70 -9.16
N ALA A 135 -16.17 1.31 -9.00
CA ALA A 135 -16.03 2.67 -8.50
C ALA A 135 -14.70 3.30 -8.88
N ILE A 136 -14.67 4.63 -8.86
CA ILE A 136 -13.46 5.44 -8.81
C ILE A 136 -13.46 6.14 -7.45
N ARG A 137 -12.40 5.99 -6.67
CA ARG A 137 -12.28 6.64 -5.37
C ARG A 137 -11.18 7.68 -5.38
N ALA A 138 -11.51 8.88 -4.92
CA ALA A 138 -10.59 9.97 -4.73
C ALA A 138 -9.97 9.91 -3.32
N PHE A 139 -8.66 10.09 -3.24
CA PHE A 139 -7.90 10.33 -2.03
C PHE A 139 -7.24 11.70 -2.12
N GLU A 140 -6.33 12.04 -1.24
CA GLU A 140 -5.74 13.38 -1.19
C GLU A 140 -4.89 13.70 -2.43
N TYR A 141 -4.04 12.74 -2.84
CA TYR A 141 -3.12 12.88 -3.99
C TYR A 141 -3.36 11.84 -5.09
N THR A 142 -4.21 10.85 -4.85
CA THR A 142 -4.38 9.69 -5.72
C THR A 142 -5.86 9.45 -6.01
N MET A 143 -6.20 9.09 -7.24
CA MET A 143 -7.45 8.44 -7.55
C MET A 143 -7.23 6.96 -7.85
N VAL A 144 -8.20 6.14 -7.49
CA VAL A 144 -8.13 4.69 -7.59
C VAL A 144 -9.29 4.17 -8.40
N PHE A 145 -9.00 3.47 -9.49
CA PHE A 145 -9.99 2.71 -10.24
C PHE A 145 -10.14 1.33 -9.60
N ILE A 146 -11.30 1.08 -9.00
CA ILE A 146 -11.57 -0.12 -8.22
C ILE A 146 -12.33 -1.13 -9.09
N PRO A 147 -11.73 -2.28 -9.44
CA PRO A 147 -12.41 -3.28 -10.25
C PRO A 147 -13.50 -4.01 -9.45
N LYS A 148 -14.47 -4.62 -10.15
CA LYS A 148 -15.56 -5.41 -9.56
C LYS A 148 -15.05 -6.68 -8.88
N ASP A 149 -13.94 -7.23 -9.38
CA ASP A 149 -13.35 -8.43 -8.83
C ASP A 149 -11.81 -8.34 -8.73
N ARG A 150 -11.19 -9.35 -8.12
CA ARG A 150 -9.73 -9.39 -7.92
C ARG A 150 -8.92 -9.68 -9.20
N LYS A 151 -9.58 -10.09 -10.28
CA LYS A 151 -8.94 -10.33 -11.57
C LYS A 151 -8.89 -9.08 -12.41
N GLY A 152 -9.72 -8.08 -12.08
CA GLY A 152 -9.73 -6.78 -12.73
C GLY A 152 -8.49 -5.97 -12.41
N MET A 153 -8.20 -5.00 -13.26
CA MET A 153 -7.05 -4.13 -13.11
C MET A 153 -7.33 -3.06 -12.04
N TYR A 154 -6.60 -3.13 -10.93
CA TYR A 154 -6.56 -2.10 -9.91
C TYR A 154 -5.55 -1.04 -10.32
N LEU A 155 -6.02 0.14 -10.69
CA LEU A 155 -5.19 1.23 -11.21
C LEU A 155 -5.18 2.41 -10.26
N LEU A 156 -4.00 2.95 -10.05
CA LEU A 156 -3.71 4.15 -9.26
C LEU A 156 -3.26 5.26 -10.21
N ALA A 157 -3.82 6.45 -10.08
CA ALA A 157 -3.47 7.59 -10.92
C ALA A 157 -3.50 8.89 -10.10
N PRO A 158 -2.78 9.93 -10.54
CA PRO A 158 -2.79 11.23 -9.86
C PRO A 158 -4.19 11.81 -9.77
N ILE A 159 -4.52 12.42 -8.63
CA ILE A 159 -5.84 13.02 -8.34
C ILE A 159 -6.21 14.15 -9.33
N GLU A 160 -5.20 14.82 -9.86
CA GLU A 160 -5.35 15.90 -10.84
C GLU A 160 -6.10 15.47 -12.11
N ASN A 161 -6.12 14.17 -12.39
CA ASN A 161 -6.86 13.60 -13.52
C ASN A 161 -8.35 13.37 -13.23
N LEU A 162 -8.80 13.47 -11.97
CA LEU A 162 -10.16 13.11 -11.56
C LEU A 162 -11.23 13.92 -12.33
N GLN A 163 -11.00 15.21 -12.47
CA GLN A 163 -11.94 16.09 -13.16
C GLN A 163 -12.11 15.72 -14.64
N ASN A 164 -10.99 15.43 -15.32
CA ASN A 164 -11.00 15.03 -16.73
C ASN A 164 -11.68 13.67 -16.92
N VAL A 165 -11.40 12.73 -16.01
CA VAL A 165 -12.03 11.40 -16.03
C VAL A 165 -13.53 11.50 -15.78
N THR A 166 -13.98 12.25 -14.78
CA THR A 166 -15.42 12.40 -14.49
C THR A 166 -16.17 13.07 -15.62
N ALA A 167 -15.64 14.15 -16.19
CA ALA A 167 -16.22 14.81 -17.35
C ALA A 167 -16.31 13.85 -18.55
N PHE A 168 -15.26 13.09 -18.84
CA PHE A 168 -15.26 12.09 -19.90
C PHE A 168 -16.32 11.00 -19.70
N LEU A 169 -16.50 10.51 -18.48
CA LEU A 169 -17.51 9.49 -18.16
C LEU A 169 -18.92 10.04 -18.38
N GLU A 170 -19.19 11.26 -17.90
CA GLU A 170 -20.49 11.96 -18.07
C GLU A 170 -20.81 12.20 -19.54
N GLU A 171 -19.87 12.74 -20.33
CA GLU A 171 -20.03 13.01 -21.76
C GLU A 171 -20.33 11.75 -22.58
N ASN A 172 -19.81 10.60 -22.15
CA ASN A 172 -20.01 9.33 -22.85
C ASN A 172 -21.13 8.45 -22.24
N GLY A 173 -21.85 8.94 -21.21
CA GLY A 173 -22.94 8.21 -20.56
C GLY A 173 -22.48 6.97 -19.81
N ILE A 174 -21.22 6.94 -19.35
CA ILE A 174 -20.65 5.81 -18.61
C ILE A 174 -20.94 6.00 -17.12
N SER A 175 -21.71 5.07 -16.54
CA SER A 175 -22.10 5.14 -15.13
C SER A 175 -21.14 4.35 -14.25
N ILE A 176 -20.25 5.06 -13.55
CA ILE A 176 -19.36 4.50 -12.53
C ILE A 176 -19.44 5.39 -11.29
N ASP A 177 -19.58 4.79 -10.11
CA ASP A 177 -19.61 5.52 -8.85
C ASP A 177 -18.29 6.26 -8.59
N VAL A 178 -18.37 7.58 -8.37
CA VAL A 178 -17.22 8.40 -7.97
C VAL A 178 -17.34 8.72 -6.48
N ILE A 179 -16.47 8.11 -5.68
CA ILE A 179 -16.44 8.23 -4.20
C ILE A 179 -15.37 9.28 -3.84
N ARG A 180 -15.79 10.32 -3.15
CA ARG A 180 -14.93 11.40 -2.64
C ARG A 180 -14.73 11.27 -1.15
#